data_6d80aa2d7f80038b36dbe6180c268c0b
#
_entry.id   6d80aa2d7f80038b36dbe6180c268c0b
#
_cell.length_a   1.000
_cell.length_b   1.000
_cell.length_c   1.000
_cell.angle_alpha   90.00
_cell.angle_beta   90.00
_cell.angle_gamma   90.00
#
_symmetry.space_group_name_H-M   'P 1'
#
loop_
_entity.id
_entity.type
_entity.pdbx_description
1 polymer ?
#
loop_
_entity_poly.entity_id
_entity_poly.type
_entity_poly.pdbx_seq_one_letter_code
_entity_poly.pdbx_strand_id
1 'polypeptide(L)'
;MNFILYSDVNDSSISQSLGRPEYSYYFVLKAYRPVLESLGRVHVVSAVAEVDALYQQHLAAGEDSLFLCFTPPHKTPNNLQCPMVCVVAWEFDSIPAEHWDNDPRHDWSQTLARHGRVITLSSHTAQAIRRTLGQDFPVLVLPTPLWERFAEVREQYPSTPINPGTTLQIKGCILDSRPMGLSADGLIAPIFNEQELEIRGLNLEAPAPEPEAPPPPPPLTLRRRAFISKHYLREIYRALKHNALLWYREAARDLVPEAVRPHLARLRSAPPAPAPAPEPLQVPTTLSETLELAEHPQANLPDTSQHVEIDVSGVVYVSVFNPDDGRKNWHHLITAFCWGLRDAADATLVLKMTQNDLSTYYVELITLLSQLSPFSCRVVILHGYLQDDEFARLYGAASFYVNASRCEGLCLPLMEFMSCARPVIAPNHTAMADYIDERVGFIVKSSHEPTIWPEDARILYRTLRHRPDWGSLKTAYEQSYAMAKKRPEDYQAMASAANQRMRDYCSFAPVQQRLAQFLALPPGDQSTPLAAAVGTTAC
;
A
#
# COMPACT_ATOMS: atom_id res chain seq x y z
N MET A 1 -28.13 20.28 -18.14
CA MET A 1 -27.75 19.52 -16.93
C MET A 1 -26.59 20.24 -16.23
N ASN A 2 -26.72 20.45 -14.91
CA ASN A 2 -25.65 20.98 -14.07
C ASN A 2 -25.06 19.86 -13.22
N PHE A 3 -23.75 19.78 -13.14
CA PHE A 3 -23.02 18.82 -12.30
C PHE A 3 -22.41 19.56 -11.12
N ILE A 4 -22.75 19.17 -9.90
CA ILE A 4 -22.17 19.68 -8.68
C ILE A 4 -21.18 18.63 -8.18
N LEU A 5 -19.91 19.01 -7.96
CA LEU A 5 -18.85 18.07 -7.61
C LEU A 5 -18.27 18.41 -6.24
N TYR A 6 -17.97 17.38 -5.46
CA TYR A 6 -17.33 17.52 -4.16
C TYR A 6 -16.34 16.35 -3.87
N SER A 7 -15.24 16.68 -3.23
CA SER A 7 -14.37 15.72 -2.52
C SER A 7 -13.85 16.34 -1.23
N ASP A 8 -13.48 15.51 -0.23
CA ASP A 8 -12.98 15.98 1.07
C ASP A 8 -11.65 16.74 0.97
N VAL A 9 -10.88 16.47 -0.08
CA VAL A 9 -9.62 17.16 -0.39
C VAL A 9 -9.85 18.07 -1.59
N ASN A 10 -9.29 19.27 -1.54
CA ASN A 10 -9.41 20.29 -2.58
C ASN A 10 -8.07 20.97 -2.88
N ASP A 11 -8.04 21.91 -3.85
CA ASP A 11 -6.82 22.60 -4.29
C ASP A 11 -6.04 23.31 -3.15
N SER A 12 -6.75 23.79 -2.12
CA SER A 12 -6.11 24.48 -0.98
C SER A 12 -5.54 23.54 0.07
N SER A 13 -6.03 22.29 0.15
CA SER A 13 -5.65 21.32 1.19
C SER A 13 -4.75 20.19 0.67
N ILE A 14 -4.58 20.07 -0.66
CA ILE A 14 -3.90 18.91 -1.28
C ILE A 14 -2.47 18.70 -0.80
N SER A 15 -1.65 19.76 -0.70
CA SER A 15 -0.26 19.66 -0.26
C SER A 15 -0.10 19.21 1.19
N GLN A 16 -1.11 19.44 2.03
CA GLN A 16 -1.14 19.04 3.43
C GLN A 16 -1.81 17.67 3.63
N SER A 17 -2.40 17.12 2.57
CA SER A 17 -3.16 15.87 2.60
C SER A 17 -2.38 14.64 2.14
N LEU A 18 -1.08 14.80 1.85
CA LEU A 18 -0.20 13.67 1.51
C LEU A 18 -0.27 12.59 2.61
N GLY A 19 -0.48 11.33 2.19
CA GLY A 19 -0.60 10.20 3.11
C GLY A 19 -2.02 9.92 3.61
N ARG A 20 -3.02 10.81 3.39
CA ARG A 20 -4.41 10.52 3.76
C ARG A 20 -5.08 9.56 2.77
N PRO A 21 -5.96 8.66 3.22
CA PRO A 21 -6.66 7.72 2.33
C PRO A 21 -7.46 8.41 1.22
N GLU A 22 -8.08 9.55 1.51
CA GLU A 22 -8.95 10.30 0.58
C GLU A 22 -8.19 11.16 -0.42
N TYR A 23 -6.87 11.27 -0.28
CA TYR A 23 -6.00 12.05 -1.16
C TYR A 23 -6.24 11.75 -2.66
N SER A 24 -6.44 10.48 -3.00
CA SER A 24 -6.65 10.04 -4.39
C SER A 24 -7.97 10.50 -5.00
N TYR A 25 -9.03 10.71 -4.21
CA TYR A 25 -10.34 11.12 -4.72
C TYR A 25 -10.32 12.51 -5.36
N TYR A 26 -9.45 13.42 -4.87
CA TYR A 26 -9.26 14.72 -5.50
C TYR A 26 -8.77 14.58 -6.95
N PHE A 27 -7.82 13.70 -7.23
CA PHE A 27 -7.31 13.48 -8.59
C PHE A 27 -8.33 12.80 -9.49
N VAL A 28 -9.15 11.91 -8.93
CA VAL A 28 -10.27 11.32 -9.63
C VAL A 28 -11.27 12.41 -10.03
N LEU A 29 -11.70 13.27 -9.11
CA LEU A 29 -12.59 14.40 -9.39
C LEU A 29 -11.99 15.30 -10.47
N LYS A 30 -10.73 15.70 -10.34
CA LYS A 30 -10.02 16.57 -11.30
C LYS A 30 -9.99 15.95 -12.71
N ALA A 31 -9.79 14.65 -12.81
CA ALA A 31 -9.77 13.94 -14.09
C ALA A 31 -11.17 13.80 -14.71
N TYR A 32 -12.21 13.61 -13.89
CA TYR A 32 -13.60 13.53 -14.39
C TYR A 32 -14.16 14.87 -14.83
N ARG A 33 -13.67 15.98 -14.29
CA ARG A 33 -14.19 17.31 -14.55
C ARG A 33 -14.29 17.65 -16.05
N PRO A 34 -13.26 17.47 -16.90
CA PRO A 34 -13.35 17.77 -18.33
C PRO A 34 -14.40 16.92 -19.06
N VAL A 35 -14.58 15.66 -18.66
CA VAL A 35 -15.62 14.78 -19.22
C VAL A 35 -17.02 15.31 -18.87
N LEU A 36 -17.23 15.72 -17.61
CA LEU A 36 -18.50 16.29 -17.16
C LEU A 36 -18.77 17.66 -17.80
N GLU A 37 -17.76 18.51 -17.98
CA GLU A 37 -17.84 19.79 -18.68
C GLU A 37 -18.30 19.63 -20.14
N SER A 38 -17.92 18.52 -20.78
CA SER A 38 -18.41 18.21 -22.14
C SER A 38 -19.88 17.76 -22.19
N LEU A 39 -20.45 17.36 -21.06
CA LEU A 39 -21.83 16.88 -20.93
C LEU A 39 -22.77 17.93 -20.30
N GLY A 40 -22.24 18.98 -19.68
CA GLY A 40 -23.02 20.01 -19.01
C GLY A 40 -22.16 21.04 -18.29
N ARG A 41 -22.79 21.89 -17.48
CA ARG A 41 -22.08 22.86 -16.64
C ARG A 41 -21.59 22.17 -15.37
N VAL A 42 -20.37 22.50 -14.94
CA VAL A 42 -19.75 21.91 -13.75
C VAL A 42 -19.52 22.98 -12.68
N HIS A 43 -19.93 22.68 -11.46
CA HIS A 43 -19.73 23.48 -10.27
C HIS A 43 -19.00 22.65 -9.22
N VAL A 44 -17.77 23.04 -8.85
CA VAL A 44 -17.03 22.39 -7.77
C VAL A 44 -17.30 23.17 -6.48
N VAL A 45 -17.84 22.48 -5.47
CA VAL A 45 -18.13 23.08 -4.15
C VAL A 45 -17.07 22.72 -3.13
N SER A 46 -16.84 23.61 -2.19
CA SER A 46 -15.87 23.41 -1.10
C SER A 46 -16.49 22.73 0.12
N ALA A 47 -17.81 22.79 0.27
CA ALA A 47 -18.54 22.17 1.36
C ALA A 47 -19.87 21.58 0.89
N VAL A 48 -20.25 20.45 1.48
CA VAL A 48 -21.53 19.78 1.20
C VAL A 48 -22.75 20.69 1.45
N ALA A 49 -22.64 21.63 2.41
CA ALA A 49 -23.71 22.59 2.72
C ALA A 49 -24.09 23.52 1.56
N GLU A 50 -23.23 23.70 0.57
CA GLU A 50 -23.47 24.53 -0.61
C GLU A 50 -24.37 23.83 -1.67
N VAL A 51 -24.48 22.49 -1.63
CA VAL A 51 -25.09 21.68 -2.69
C VAL A 51 -26.58 22.01 -2.85
N ASP A 52 -27.36 21.98 -1.78
CA ASP A 52 -28.81 22.21 -1.86
C ASP A 52 -29.14 23.65 -2.23
N ALA A 53 -28.32 24.62 -1.82
CA ALA A 53 -28.51 26.02 -2.23
C ALA A 53 -28.31 26.20 -3.74
N LEU A 54 -27.27 25.61 -4.32
CA LEU A 54 -27.06 25.59 -5.77
C LEU A 54 -28.16 24.83 -6.51
N TYR A 55 -28.56 23.69 -5.98
CA TYR A 55 -29.64 22.90 -6.54
C TYR A 55 -30.94 23.72 -6.64
N GLN A 56 -31.34 24.44 -5.58
CA GLN A 56 -32.52 25.27 -5.57
C GLN A 56 -32.43 26.44 -6.58
N GLN A 57 -31.25 27.04 -6.77
CA GLN A 57 -31.01 28.05 -7.80
C GLN A 57 -31.22 27.49 -9.20
N HIS A 58 -30.68 26.33 -9.51
CA HIS A 58 -30.85 25.68 -10.81
C HIS A 58 -32.29 25.26 -11.03
N LEU A 59 -32.96 24.71 -10.01
CA LEU A 59 -34.36 24.30 -10.09
C LEU A 59 -35.29 25.52 -10.38
N ALA A 60 -35.03 26.67 -9.74
CA ALA A 60 -35.75 27.90 -10.00
C ALA A 60 -35.51 28.42 -11.43
N ALA A 61 -34.40 28.10 -12.05
CA ALA A 61 -34.10 28.40 -13.45
C ALA A 61 -34.65 27.35 -14.44
N GLY A 62 -35.33 26.30 -13.95
CA GLY A 62 -35.82 25.19 -14.78
C GLY A 62 -34.71 24.26 -15.29
N GLU A 63 -33.59 24.23 -14.62
CA GLU A 63 -32.41 23.43 -15.01
C GLU A 63 -32.24 22.21 -14.09
N ASP A 64 -31.96 21.04 -14.68
CA ASP A 64 -31.67 19.82 -13.95
C ASP A 64 -30.24 19.86 -13.35
N SER A 65 -30.11 19.25 -12.18
CA SER A 65 -28.81 19.12 -11.49
C SER A 65 -28.59 17.71 -10.98
N LEU A 66 -27.30 17.31 -10.92
CA LEU A 66 -26.84 16.06 -10.34
C LEU A 66 -25.59 16.33 -9.50
N PHE A 67 -25.61 15.87 -8.25
CA PHE A 67 -24.46 15.93 -7.37
C PHE A 67 -23.63 14.65 -7.49
N LEU A 68 -22.34 14.79 -7.80
CA LEU A 68 -21.36 13.68 -7.77
C LEU A 68 -20.44 13.86 -6.57
N CYS A 69 -20.49 12.91 -5.64
CA CYS A 69 -19.70 12.90 -4.43
C CYS A 69 -18.51 11.93 -4.58
N PHE A 70 -17.32 12.46 -4.58
CA PHE A 70 -16.06 11.69 -4.67
C PHE A 70 -15.51 11.44 -3.27
N THR A 71 -16.16 10.56 -2.53
CA THR A 71 -15.82 10.18 -1.15
C THR A 71 -16.20 8.73 -0.87
N PRO A 72 -15.62 8.08 0.14
CA PRO A 72 -16.15 6.80 0.62
C PRO A 72 -17.60 6.93 1.09
N PRO A 73 -18.44 5.87 0.97
CA PRO A 73 -19.86 5.93 1.31
C PRO A 73 -20.19 6.41 2.73
N HIS A 74 -19.36 6.09 3.73
CA HIS A 74 -19.57 6.55 5.12
C HIS A 74 -19.38 8.08 5.31
N LYS A 75 -18.73 8.75 4.36
CA LYS A 75 -18.58 10.22 4.34
C LYS A 75 -19.55 10.92 3.41
N THR A 76 -20.28 10.15 2.62
CA THR A 76 -21.23 10.68 1.64
C THR A 76 -22.51 11.15 2.34
N PRO A 77 -23.03 12.36 2.05
CA PRO A 77 -24.25 12.87 2.69
C PRO A 77 -25.47 12.05 2.28
N ASN A 78 -26.42 11.87 3.20
CA ASN A 78 -27.63 11.09 3.00
C ASN A 78 -28.93 11.91 3.05
N ASN A 79 -28.85 13.21 3.26
CA ASN A 79 -30.00 14.09 3.56
C ASN A 79 -30.13 15.28 2.60
N LEU A 80 -29.50 15.22 1.43
CA LEU A 80 -29.61 16.27 0.42
C LEU A 80 -30.91 16.14 -0.39
N GLN A 81 -31.41 17.29 -0.87
CA GLN A 81 -32.52 17.35 -1.79
C GLN A 81 -32.07 17.13 -3.25
N CYS A 82 -30.82 17.53 -3.56
CA CYS A 82 -30.24 17.33 -4.87
C CYS A 82 -30.07 15.84 -5.18
N PRO A 83 -30.54 15.34 -6.34
CA PRO A 83 -30.20 13.98 -6.79
C PRO A 83 -28.70 13.77 -6.82
N MET A 84 -28.25 12.61 -6.33
CA MET A 84 -26.82 12.38 -6.16
C MET A 84 -26.37 11.00 -6.63
N VAL A 85 -25.07 10.91 -6.94
CA VAL A 85 -24.36 9.67 -7.25
C VAL A 85 -23.04 9.69 -6.49
N CYS A 86 -22.76 8.60 -5.76
CA CYS A 86 -21.46 8.37 -5.14
C CYS A 86 -20.50 7.81 -6.18
N VAL A 87 -19.26 8.33 -6.18
CA VAL A 87 -18.13 7.80 -6.97
C VAL A 87 -17.17 7.12 -6.01
N VAL A 88 -17.07 5.79 -6.08
CA VAL A 88 -16.40 4.96 -5.07
C VAL A 88 -15.22 4.19 -5.65
N ALA A 89 -14.07 4.30 -5.01
CA ALA A 89 -12.96 3.36 -5.14
C ALA A 89 -12.94 2.44 -3.92
N TRP A 90 -12.81 1.14 -4.14
CA TRP A 90 -12.72 0.17 -3.04
C TRP A 90 -11.86 -1.02 -3.44
N GLU A 91 -11.00 -1.46 -2.56
CA GLU A 91 -9.97 -2.45 -2.84
C GLU A 91 -10.25 -3.84 -2.27
N PHE A 92 -11.29 -4.00 -1.45
CA PHE A 92 -11.61 -5.28 -0.81
C PHE A 92 -12.76 -5.98 -1.53
N ASP A 93 -12.89 -7.28 -1.33
CA ASP A 93 -13.89 -8.11 -2.02
C ASP A 93 -15.31 -8.01 -1.46
N SER A 94 -15.47 -7.36 -0.30
CA SER A 94 -16.77 -7.04 0.32
C SER A 94 -16.79 -5.60 0.80
N ILE A 95 -17.97 -4.97 0.78
CA ILE A 95 -18.19 -3.64 1.36
C ILE A 95 -18.64 -3.77 2.82
N PRO A 96 -18.36 -2.78 3.68
CA PRO A 96 -18.99 -2.68 5.00
C PRO A 96 -20.52 -2.67 4.89
N ALA A 97 -21.18 -3.63 5.52
CA ALA A 97 -22.64 -3.79 5.49
C ALA A 97 -23.18 -4.14 6.89
N GLU A 98 -22.54 -3.63 7.91
CA GLU A 98 -22.89 -3.82 9.31
C GLU A 98 -22.82 -2.49 10.05
N HIS A 99 -23.65 -2.32 11.08
CA HIS A 99 -23.47 -1.20 12.00
C HIS A 99 -22.45 -1.56 13.08
N TRP A 100 -21.62 -0.61 13.46
CA TRP A 100 -20.84 -0.65 14.70
C TRP A 100 -20.74 0.76 15.28
N ASP A 101 -20.40 0.86 16.56
CA ASP A 101 -20.32 2.12 17.31
C ASP A 101 -21.60 2.97 17.26
N ASN A 102 -22.76 2.34 17.05
CA ASN A 102 -24.06 2.99 16.84
C ASN A 102 -24.08 4.01 15.69
N ASP A 103 -23.14 3.92 14.74
CA ASP A 103 -23.09 4.80 13.57
C ASP A 103 -23.64 4.08 12.32
N PRO A 104 -24.82 4.47 11.82
CA PRO A 104 -25.39 3.84 10.64
C PRO A 104 -24.62 4.12 9.35
N ARG A 105 -23.67 5.07 9.34
CA ARG A 105 -22.81 5.36 8.18
C ARG A 105 -21.81 4.26 7.90
N HIS A 106 -21.50 3.42 8.91
CA HIS A 106 -20.65 2.26 8.74
C HIS A 106 -21.30 1.20 7.83
N ASP A 107 -22.62 1.16 7.73
CA ASP A 107 -23.32 0.31 6.77
C ASP A 107 -23.45 1.02 5.41
N TRP A 108 -22.47 0.76 4.54
CA TRP A 108 -22.44 1.33 3.19
C TRP A 108 -23.60 0.88 2.32
N SER A 109 -24.18 -0.30 2.60
CA SER A 109 -25.30 -0.82 1.83
C SER A 109 -26.53 0.09 1.92
N GLN A 110 -26.79 0.66 3.10
CA GLN A 110 -27.90 1.60 3.29
C GLN A 110 -27.65 2.92 2.57
N THR A 111 -26.43 3.46 2.63
CA THR A 111 -26.07 4.69 1.93
C THR A 111 -26.23 4.52 0.42
N LEU A 112 -25.64 3.46 -0.14
CA LEU A 112 -25.70 3.19 -1.59
C LEU A 112 -27.13 2.87 -2.07
N ALA A 113 -27.91 2.12 -1.29
CA ALA A 113 -29.31 1.82 -1.60
C ALA A 113 -30.17 3.11 -1.67
N ARG A 114 -29.93 4.09 -0.79
CA ARG A 114 -30.61 5.40 -0.83
C ARG A 114 -30.31 6.18 -2.10
N HIS A 115 -29.07 6.13 -2.58
CA HIS A 115 -28.68 6.80 -3.82
C HIS A 115 -29.25 6.11 -5.07
N GLY A 116 -29.64 4.83 -4.96
CA GLY A 116 -30.26 4.04 -6.02
C GLY A 116 -29.33 3.67 -7.18
N ARG A 117 -28.15 4.27 -7.29
CA ARG A 117 -27.13 4.01 -8.30
C ARG A 117 -25.75 4.50 -7.83
N VAL A 118 -24.68 3.92 -8.39
CA VAL A 118 -23.30 4.25 -8.01
C VAL A 118 -22.38 4.19 -9.22
N ILE A 119 -21.33 5.00 -9.21
CA ILE A 119 -20.19 4.90 -10.13
C ILE A 119 -19.03 4.30 -9.36
N THR A 120 -18.38 3.27 -9.90
CA THR A 120 -17.20 2.65 -9.33
C THR A 120 -16.03 2.73 -10.31
N LEU A 121 -14.81 2.76 -9.77
CA LEU A 121 -13.61 2.89 -10.60
C LEU A 121 -13.09 1.55 -11.14
N SER A 122 -13.65 0.42 -10.67
CA SER A 122 -13.23 -0.93 -11.09
C SER A 122 -14.38 -1.93 -11.06
N SER A 123 -14.22 -2.99 -11.85
CA SER A 123 -15.15 -4.13 -11.84
C SER A 123 -15.14 -4.87 -10.50
N HIS A 124 -14.00 -4.89 -9.82
CA HIS A 124 -13.86 -5.47 -8.48
C HIS A 124 -14.76 -4.79 -7.46
N THR A 125 -14.72 -3.44 -7.39
CA THR A 125 -15.62 -2.67 -6.52
C THR A 125 -17.10 -2.89 -6.89
N ALA A 126 -17.42 -2.94 -8.19
CA ALA A 126 -18.78 -3.22 -8.63
C ALA A 126 -19.29 -4.60 -8.19
N GLN A 127 -18.43 -5.61 -8.24
CA GLN A 127 -18.76 -6.96 -7.76
C GLN A 127 -18.99 -6.97 -6.24
N ALA A 128 -18.12 -6.29 -5.46
CA ALA A 128 -18.28 -6.18 -4.02
C ALA A 128 -19.63 -5.53 -3.64
N ILE A 129 -20.03 -4.48 -4.33
CA ILE A 129 -21.32 -3.81 -4.13
C ILE A 129 -22.49 -4.73 -4.51
N ARG A 130 -22.44 -5.38 -5.69
CA ARG A 130 -23.51 -6.27 -6.16
C ARG A 130 -23.68 -7.53 -5.33
N ARG A 131 -22.62 -8.03 -4.68
CA ARG A 131 -22.75 -9.14 -3.72
C ARG A 131 -23.65 -8.78 -2.53
N THR A 132 -23.66 -7.51 -2.14
CA THR A 132 -24.42 -7.02 -0.97
C THR A 132 -25.80 -6.49 -1.37
N LEU A 133 -25.88 -5.70 -2.44
CA LEU A 133 -27.13 -5.01 -2.85
C LEU A 133 -27.93 -5.78 -3.92
N GLY A 134 -27.40 -6.88 -4.45
CA GLY A 134 -28.02 -7.65 -5.53
C GLY A 134 -27.42 -7.35 -6.90
N GLN A 135 -27.53 -8.33 -7.83
CA GLN A 135 -26.91 -8.26 -9.16
C GLN A 135 -27.52 -7.15 -10.03
N ASP A 136 -28.78 -6.82 -9.80
CA ASP A 136 -29.52 -5.82 -10.58
C ASP A 136 -29.31 -4.38 -10.09
N PHE A 137 -28.56 -4.20 -8.99
CA PHE A 137 -28.29 -2.86 -8.48
C PHE A 137 -27.47 -2.06 -9.52
N PRO A 138 -27.91 -0.81 -9.87
CA PRO A 138 -27.28 -0.02 -10.92
C PRO A 138 -25.87 0.45 -10.55
N VAL A 139 -24.86 -0.21 -11.10
CA VAL A 139 -23.45 0.13 -10.92
C VAL A 139 -22.81 0.38 -12.27
N LEU A 140 -22.29 1.58 -12.47
CA LEU A 140 -21.42 1.89 -13.60
C LEU A 140 -19.96 1.67 -13.20
N VAL A 141 -19.24 0.81 -13.93
CA VAL A 141 -17.79 0.72 -13.86
C VAL A 141 -17.19 1.76 -14.82
N LEU A 142 -16.55 2.77 -14.27
CA LEU A 142 -16.00 3.87 -15.04
C LEU A 142 -14.59 4.22 -14.53
N PRO A 143 -13.52 3.88 -15.30
CA PRO A 143 -12.16 4.22 -14.91
C PRO A 143 -11.91 5.73 -14.96
N THR A 144 -10.92 6.19 -14.22
CA THR A 144 -10.51 7.60 -14.24
C THR A 144 -9.96 7.98 -15.61
N PRO A 145 -10.51 9.00 -16.31
CA PRO A 145 -10.03 9.43 -17.63
C PRO A 145 -8.72 10.19 -17.51
N LEU A 146 -7.60 9.54 -17.83
CA LEU A 146 -6.27 10.14 -17.63
C LEU A 146 -5.31 10.00 -18.82
N TRP A 147 -5.63 9.18 -19.83
CA TRP A 147 -4.68 8.86 -20.92
C TRP A 147 -4.21 10.09 -21.70
N GLU A 148 -5.09 11.04 -22.00
CA GLU A 148 -4.79 12.27 -22.76
C GLU A 148 -3.81 13.19 -21.99
N ARG A 149 -3.92 13.20 -20.65
CA ARG A 149 -3.05 14.03 -19.79
C ARG A 149 -1.57 13.78 -20.01
N PHE A 150 -1.21 12.58 -20.46
CA PHE A 150 0.18 12.17 -20.66
C PHE A 150 0.66 12.27 -22.12
N ALA A 151 -0.05 12.98 -23.00
CA ALA A 151 0.34 13.13 -24.40
C ALA A 151 1.71 13.79 -24.54
N GLU A 152 1.93 14.93 -23.89
CA GLU A 152 3.19 15.67 -23.91
C GLU A 152 4.34 14.87 -23.31
N VAL A 153 4.08 14.13 -22.20
CA VAL A 153 5.08 13.26 -21.57
C VAL A 153 5.53 12.15 -22.52
N ARG A 154 4.59 11.55 -23.27
CA ARG A 154 4.92 10.51 -24.26
C ARG A 154 5.77 11.03 -25.41
N GLU A 155 5.51 12.26 -25.85
CA GLU A 155 6.28 12.90 -26.93
C GLU A 155 7.69 13.28 -26.45
N GLN A 156 7.78 13.88 -25.27
CA GLN A 156 9.04 14.36 -24.72
C GLN A 156 9.96 13.22 -24.25
N TYR A 157 9.37 12.15 -23.70
CA TYR A 157 10.09 11.03 -23.11
C TYR A 157 9.66 9.69 -23.75
N PRO A 158 10.15 9.34 -24.93
CA PRO A 158 9.86 8.05 -25.55
C PRO A 158 10.29 6.90 -24.65
N SER A 159 9.55 5.80 -24.69
CA SER A 159 9.84 4.62 -23.90
C SER A 159 11.17 3.98 -24.30
N THR A 160 12.05 3.74 -23.33
CA THR A 160 13.35 3.11 -23.54
C THR A 160 13.58 1.97 -22.55
N PRO A 161 14.08 0.79 -23.01
CA PRO A 161 14.36 -0.33 -22.09
C PRO A 161 15.51 -0.01 -21.14
N ILE A 162 16.47 0.82 -21.56
CA ILE A 162 17.63 1.24 -20.79
C ILE A 162 17.67 2.77 -20.83
N ASN A 163 17.58 3.38 -19.68
CA ASN A 163 17.69 4.83 -19.53
C ASN A 163 19.14 5.26 -19.70
N PRO A 164 19.46 6.18 -20.65
CA PRO A 164 20.82 6.66 -20.89
C PRO A 164 21.35 7.56 -19.76
N GLY A 165 20.45 8.15 -18.99
CA GLY A 165 20.73 9.10 -17.91
C GLY A 165 19.63 10.16 -17.84
N THR A 166 19.02 10.30 -16.65
CA THR A 166 18.00 11.32 -16.36
C THR A 166 18.27 11.92 -15.00
N THR A 167 18.36 13.24 -14.93
CA THR A 167 18.45 13.99 -13.67
C THR A 167 17.06 14.18 -13.09
N LEU A 168 16.81 13.61 -11.91
CA LEU A 168 15.62 13.82 -11.11
C LEU A 168 15.89 14.92 -10.09
N GLN A 169 14.95 15.83 -9.94
CA GLN A 169 14.99 16.93 -8.97
C GLN A 169 13.79 16.84 -8.05
N ILE A 170 13.97 17.20 -6.79
CA ILE A 170 12.89 17.18 -5.79
C ILE A 170 13.17 18.20 -4.70
N LYS A 171 12.13 18.86 -4.23
CA LYS A 171 12.17 19.58 -2.97
C LYS A 171 11.91 18.59 -1.83
N GLY A 172 12.97 18.24 -1.10
CA GLY A 172 12.89 17.19 -0.09
C GLY A 172 14.24 16.56 0.19
N CYS A 173 14.27 15.24 0.40
CA CYS A 173 15.53 14.51 0.50
C CYS A 173 15.58 13.31 -0.46
N ILE A 174 16.77 12.91 -0.80
CA ILE A 174 17.07 11.71 -1.61
C ILE A 174 17.98 10.81 -0.78
N LEU A 175 17.55 9.54 -0.64
CA LEU A 175 18.37 8.49 -0.05
C LEU A 175 18.86 7.59 -1.18
N ASP A 176 20.17 7.45 -1.33
CA ASP A 176 20.80 6.63 -2.37
C ASP A 176 21.67 5.54 -1.74
N SER A 177 21.40 4.31 -2.09
CA SER A 177 22.11 3.16 -1.53
C SER A 177 23.62 3.16 -1.81
N ARG A 178 24.08 3.79 -2.88
CA ARG A 178 25.50 3.81 -3.27
C ARG A 178 26.39 4.67 -2.35
N PRO A 179 26.07 5.96 -2.10
CA PRO A 179 26.84 6.80 -1.19
C PRO A 179 26.75 6.37 0.26
N MET A 180 25.69 5.70 0.66
CA MET A 180 25.48 5.23 2.03
C MET A 180 26.41 4.10 2.42
N GLY A 181 27.23 3.58 1.48
CA GLY A 181 28.19 2.53 1.78
C GLY A 181 27.54 1.31 2.39
N LEU A 182 26.45 0.81 1.78
CA LEU A 182 25.69 -0.34 2.24
C LEU A 182 26.50 -1.66 2.11
N SER A 183 27.74 -1.68 2.62
CA SER A 183 28.44 -2.90 2.99
C SER A 183 27.97 -3.33 4.38
N ALA A 184 28.02 -4.61 4.68
CA ALA A 184 27.75 -5.11 6.03
C ALA A 184 28.56 -4.38 7.13
N ASP A 185 29.71 -3.82 6.75
CA ASP A 185 30.61 -3.07 7.63
C ASP A 185 30.24 -1.58 7.79
N GLY A 186 29.43 -1.01 6.92
CA GLY A 186 29.13 0.44 6.89
C GLY A 186 27.75 0.82 7.41
N LEU A 187 26.84 -0.13 7.65
CA LEU A 187 25.47 0.14 8.07
C LEU A 187 25.17 -0.13 9.52
N ILE A 188 26.04 -0.81 10.17
CA ILE A 188 26.19 -0.65 11.58
C ILE A 188 27.12 0.58 11.73
N ALA A 189 26.62 1.77 11.37
CA ALA A 189 27.11 2.96 12.08
C ALA A 189 27.08 2.54 13.53
N PRO A 190 28.22 2.54 14.23
CA PRO A 190 28.27 1.98 15.56
C PRO A 190 27.14 2.67 16.33
N ILE A 191 26.15 1.89 16.78
CA ILE A 191 25.13 2.33 17.72
C ILE A 191 25.83 2.88 18.97
N PHE A 192 27.15 2.73 19.00
CA PHE A 192 28.07 3.17 20.03
C PHE A 192 29.10 4.09 19.39
N ASN A 193 29.18 5.33 19.88
CA ASN A 193 30.31 6.19 19.58
C ASN A 193 31.59 5.58 20.20
N GLU A 194 32.75 5.97 19.73
CA GLU A 194 34.03 5.45 20.23
C GLU A 194 34.16 5.51 21.75
N GLN A 195 33.58 6.53 22.39
CA GLN A 195 33.56 6.70 23.84
C GLN A 195 32.70 5.64 24.56
N GLU A 196 31.60 5.18 23.98
CA GLU A 196 30.80 4.09 24.57
C GLU A 196 31.50 2.71 24.43
N LEU A 197 32.31 2.52 23.39
CA LEU A 197 33.14 1.33 23.23
C LEU A 197 34.27 1.32 24.24
N GLU A 198 34.91 2.47 24.52
CA GLU A 198 35.92 2.61 25.59
C GLU A 198 35.32 2.35 26.98
N ILE A 199 34.14 2.91 27.28
CA ILE A 199 33.42 2.69 28.54
C ILE A 199 33.08 1.20 28.75
N ARG A 200 32.83 0.45 27.68
CA ARG A 200 32.56 -0.99 27.75
C ARG A 200 33.81 -1.85 27.76
N GLY A 201 35.01 -1.26 27.69
CA GLY A 201 36.28 -1.97 27.72
C GLY A 201 36.52 -2.83 26.46
N LEU A 202 35.81 -2.50 25.36
CA LEU A 202 36.03 -3.18 24.08
C LEU A 202 37.17 -2.45 23.34
N ASN A 203 38.37 -2.89 23.53
CA ASN A 203 39.54 -2.38 22.82
C ASN A 203 39.60 -3.03 21.43
N LEU A 204 39.22 -2.28 20.41
CA LEU A 204 39.17 -2.78 19.03
C LEU A 204 40.54 -2.84 18.33
N GLU A 205 41.60 -2.37 18.95
CA GLU A 205 42.95 -2.33 18.34
C GLU A 205 43.84 -3.56 18.61
N ALA A 206 43.41 -4.48 19.45
CA ALA A 206 44.17 -5.73 19.67
C ALA A 206 43.43 -6.90 18.99
N PRO A 207 44.07 -7.65 18.07
CA PRO A 207 43.48 -8.92 17.67
C PRO A 207 43.27 -9.74 18.94
N ALA A 208 42.01 -10.12 19.19
CA ALA A 208 41.70 -10.95 20.34
C ALA A 208 42.64 -12.16 20.35
N PRO A 209 43.32 -12.45 21.47
CA PRO A 209 44.05 -13.68 21.55
C PRO A 209 43.08 -14.83 21.25
N GLU A 210 43.48 -15.76 20.40
CA GLU A 210 42.66 -16.94 20.11
C GLU A 210 42.17 -17.48 21.46
N PRO A 211 40.84 -17.67 21.62
CA PRO A 211 40.30 -18.14 22.89
C PRO A 211 40.96 -19.49 23.19
N GLU A 212 41.74 -19.56 24.26
CA GLU A 212 42.18 -20.85 24.78
C GLU A 212 40.96 -21.76 24.91
N ALA A 213 41.05 -22.93 24.30
CA ALA A 213 39.95 -23.89 24.35
C ALA A 213 39.50 -24.04 25.81
N PRO A 214 38.22 -23.87 26.12
CA PRO A 214 37.76 -23.95 27.49
C PRO A 214 38.19 -25.29 28.09
N PRO A 215 38.69 -25.31 29.32
CA PRO A 215 39.15 -26.55 29.94
C PRO A 215 38.02 -27.59 29.89
N PRO A 216 38.32 -28.84 29.60
CA PRO A 216 37.27 -29.87 29.50
C PRO A 216 36.43 -29.87 30.77
N PRO A 217 35.12 -29.93 30.66
CA PRO A 217 34.22 -29.86 31.81
C PRO A 217 34.60 -31.00 32.80
N PRO A 218 34.64 -30.70 34.11
CA PRO A 218 35.01 -31.70 35.10
C PRO A 218 34.07 -32.92 35.02
N PRO A 219 34.57 -34.13 35.21
CA PRO A 219 33.77 -35.35 35.10
C PRO A 219 32.57 -35.28 36.03
N LEU A 220 31.38 -35.56 35.50
CA LEU A 220 30.16 -35.52 36.25
C LEU A 220 30.22 -36.50 37.43
N THR A 221 30.12 -36.00 38.65
CA THR A 221 30.04 -36.81 39.85
C THR A 221 28.76 -37.68 39.80
N LEU A 222 28.83 -38.87 40.41
CA LEU A 222 27.67 -39.79 40.47
C LEU A 222 26.39 -39.13 41.01
N ARG A 223 26.54 -38.20 41.96
CA ARG A 223 25.43 -37.41 42.53
C ARG A 223 24.81 -36.49 41.52
N ARG A 224 25.60 -35.85 40.65
CA ARG A 224 25.15 -34.96 39.58
C ARG A 224 24.51 -35.70 38.42
N ARG A 225 25.02 -36.94 38.10
CA ARG A 225 24.40 -37.86 37.13
C ARG A 225 23.01 -38.32 37.60
N ALA A 226 22.89 -38.70 38.87
CA ALA A 226 21.60 -39.12 39.46
C ALA A 226 20.60 -37.95 39.48
N PHE A 227 21.03 -36.72 39.78
CA PHE A 227 20.19 -35.53 39.76
C PHE A 227 19.67 -35.24 38.33
N ILE A 228 20.56 -35.27 37.34
CA ILE A 228 20.22 -35.05 35.93
C ILE A 228 19.25 -36.13 35.44
N SER A 229 19.52 -37.41 35.74
CA SER A 229 18.64 -38.50 35.36
C SER A 229 17.24 -38.39 36.00
N LYS A 230 17.16 -37.99 37.25
CA LYS A 230 15.88 -37.76 37.95
C LYS A 230 15.12 -36.57 37.35
N HIS A 231 15.84 -35.53 36.95
CA HIS A 231 15.23 -34.36 36.25
C HIS A 231 14.68 -34.76 34.89
N TYR A 232 15.46 -35.49 34.09
CA TYR A 232 15.05 -35.97 32.76
C TYR A 232 13.84 -36.92 32.86
N LEU A 233 13.81 -37.82 33.77
CA LEU A 233 12.64 -38.72 34.00
C LEU A 233 11.39 -37.93 34.38
N ARG A 234 11.54 -36.85 35.15
CA ARG A 234 10.42 -35.97 35.52
C ARG A 234 9.90 -35.20 34.32
N GLU A 235 10.74 -34.70 33.46
CA GLU A 235 10.36 -33.98 32.23
C GLU A 235 9.72 -34.93 31.20
N ILE A 236 10.26 -36.13 31.02
CA ILE A 236 9.67 -37.19 30.20
C ILE A 236 8.26 -37.54 30.72
N TYR A 237 8.09 -37.73 32.03
CA TYR A 237 6.78 -38.01 32.61
C TYR A 237 5.80 -36.86 32.40
N ARG A 238 6.23 -35.60 32.53
CA ARG A 238 5.41 -34.41 32.25
C ARG A 238 4.99 -34.33 30.79
N ALA A 239 5.90 -34.57 29.87
CA ALA A 239 5.65 -34.61 28.45
C ALA A 239 4.65 -35.73 28.07
N LEU A 240 4.87 -36.93 28.59
CA LEU A 240 3.95 -38.06 28.36
C LEU A 240 2.54 -37.78 28.92
N LYS A 241 2.45 -37.24 30.14
CA LYS A 241 1.17 -36.83 30.74
C LYS A 241 0.48 -35.77 29.90
N HIS A 242 1.21 -34.77 29.42
CA HIS A 242 0.66 -33.70 28.59
C HIS A 242 0.14 -34.25 27.26
N ASN A 243 0.94 -35.04 26.57
CA ASN A 243 0.54 -35.67 25.30
C ASN A 243 -0.65 -36.63 25.45
N ALA A 244 -0.68 -37.41 26.53
CA ALA A 244 -1.83 -38.29 26.83
C ALA A 244 -3.13 -37.49 27.08
N LEU A 245 -3.03 -36.32 27.76
CA LEU A 245 -4.16 -35.42 27.95
C LEU A 245 -4.62 -34.77 26.65
N LEU A 246 -3.69 -34.36 25.79
CA LEU A 246 -4.00 -33.84 24.47
C LEU A 246 -4.67 -34.91 23.61
N TRP A 247 -4.08 -36.10 23.53
CA TRP A 247 -4.66 -37.21 22.77
C TRP A 247 -6.07 -37.57 23.26
N TYR A 248 -6.30 -37.63 24.60
CA TYR A 248 -7.62 -37.84 25.15
C TYR A 248 -8.60 -36.75 24.74
N ARG A 249 -8.19 -35.49 24.80
CA ARG A 249 -9.02 -34.32 24.47
C ARG A 249 -9.38 -34.25 22.98
N GLU A 250 -8.42 -34.52 22.12
CA GLU A 250 -8.56 -34.32 20.67
C GLU A 250 -9.08 -35.57 19.94
N ALA A 251 -8.75 -36.78 20.42
CA ALA A 251 -9.06 -38.01 19.71
C ALA A 251 -9.99 -39.00 20.46
N ALA A 252 -9.86 -39.12 21.78
CA ALA A 252 -10.55 -40.18 22.53
C ALA A 252 -11.80 -39.69 23.28
N ARG A 253 -11.95 -38.40 23.51
CA ARG A 253 -13.05 -37.82 24.29
C ARG A 253 -14.42 -38.20 23.76
N ASP A 254 -14.59 -38.17 22.46
CA ASP A 254 -15.88 -38.42 21.81
C ASP A 254 -16.20 -39.92 21.68
N LEU A 255 -15.21 -40.78 21.87
CA LEU A 255 -15.34 -42.22 21.89
C LEU A 255 -15.72 -42.77 23.28
N VAL A 256 -15.60 -41.96 24.34
CA VAL A 256 -15.93 -42.37 25.72
C VAL A 256 -17.43 -42.22 25.98
N PRO A 257 -18.14 -43.29 26.35
CA PRO A 257 -19.55 -43.22 26.68
C PRO A 257 -19.85 -42.20 27.78
N GLU A 258 -20.95 -41.47 27.66
CA GLU A 258 -21.33 -40.39 28.59
C GLU A 258 -21.39 -40.83 30.05
N ALA A 259 -21.81 -42.06 30.32
CA ALA A 259 -21.86 -42.61 31.67
C ALA A 259 -20.49 -42.70 32.36
N VAL A 260 -19.39 -42.78 31.62
CA VAL A 260 -18.01 -42.92 32.14
C VAL A 260 -17.31 -41.57 32.30
N ARG A 261 -17.71 -40.54 31.56
CA ARG A 261 -17.11 -39.20 31.59
C ARG A 261 -17.04 -38.57 32.99
N PRO A 262 -18.10 -38.65 33.84
CA PRO A 262 -18.04 -38.07 35.19
C PRO A 262 -17.02 -38.75 36.11
N HIS A 263 -16.77 -40.04 35.92
CA HIS A 263 -15.81 -40.79 36.73
C HIS A 263 -14.35 -40.43 36.37
N LEU A 264 -14.08 -40.17 35.10
CA LEU A 264 -12.77 -39.70 34.64
C LEU A 264 -12.51 -38.23 35.02
N ALA A 265 -13.55 -37.41 35.15
CA ALA A 265 -13.43 -36.04 35.62
C ALA A 265 -13.01 -35.95 37.10
N ARG A 266 -13.34 -36.93 37.93
CA ARG A 266 -12.95 -37.02 39.34
C ARG A 266 -11.47 -37.38 39.56
N LEU A 267 -10.80 -37.92 38.55
CA LEU A 267 -9.35 -38.18 38.57
C LEU A 267 -8.50 -36.95 38.27
N ARG A 268 -9.13 -35.82 37.93
CA ARG A 268 -8.47 -34.53 37.86
C ARG A 268 -8.21 -34.03 39.27
N SER A 269 -6.96 -33.94 39.65
CA SER A 269 -6.56 -33.15 40.81
C SER A 269 -7.21 -31.76 40.71
N ALA A 270 -7.86 -31.28 41.76
CA ALA A 270 -8.43 -29.97 41.83
C ALA A 270 -7.36 -28.94 41.30
N PRO A 271 -7.77 -27.96 40.52
CA PRO A 271 -6.85 -26.89 40.17
C PRO A 271 -6.32 -26.31 41.47
N PRO A 272 -5.01 -25.98 41.57
CA PRO A 272 -4.50 -25.25 42.72
C PRO A 272 -5.42 -24.05 42.95
N ALA A 273 -5.77 -23.79 44.19
CA ALA A 273 -6.54 -22.59 44.56
C ALA A 273 -5.91 -21.38 43.86
N PRO A 274 -6.71 -20.46 43.30
CA PRO A 274 -6.15 -19.26 42.66
C PRO A 274 -5.22 -18.63 43.70
N ALA A 275 -3.98 -18.41 43.29
CA ALA A 275 -3.04 -17.62 44.08
C ALA A 275 -3.75 -16.35 44.51
N PRO A 276 -3.63 -15.90 45.78
CA PRO A 276 -4.19 -14.63 46.18
C PRO A 276 -3.76 -13.58 45.13
N ALA A 277 -4.71 -12.78 44.68
CA ALA A 277 -4.41 -11.71 43.73
C ALA A 277 -3.16 -11.00 44.23
N PRO A 278 -2.13 -10.80 43.40
CA PRO A 278 -0.96 -10.06 43.82
C PRO A 278 -1.48 -8.72 44.37
N GLU A 279 -1.13 -8.39 45.63
CA GLU A 279 -1.31 -7.03 46.12
C GLU A 279 -0.78 -6.09 45.04
N PRO A 280 -1.51 -5.02 44.70
CA PRO A 280 -1.02 -4.06 43.72
C PRO A 280 0.40 -3.67 44.14
N LEU A 281 1.37 -4.08 43.35
CA LEU A 281 2.75 -3.66 43.49
C LEU A 281 2.68 -2.13 43.54
N GLN A 282 2.89 -1.55 44.71
CA GLN A 282 3.19 -0.15 44.82
C GLN A 282 4.49 0.04 44.04
N VAL A 283 4.35 0.44 42.78
CA VAL A 283 5.48 0.86 41.95
C VAL A 283 6.09 2.04 42.70
N PRO A 284 7.35 1.94 43.18
CA PRO A 284 7.97 3.07 43.81
C PRO A 284 7.91 4.27 42.89
N THR A 285 7.40 5.37 43.36
CA THR A 285 7.27 6.63 42.61
C THR A 285 8.60 7.09 41.99
N THR A 286 9.72 6.61 42.57
CA THR A 286 11.09 6.82 42.08
C THR A 286 11.45 6.09 40.79
N LEU A 287 10.70 5.03 40.35
CA LEU A 287 10.93 4.38 39.06
C LEU A 287 10.24 5.14 37.91
N SER A 288 9.25 5.98 38.24
CA SER A 288 8.58 6.84 37.26
C SER A 288 9.43 8.05 36.86
N GLU A 289 10.34 8.48 37.70
CA GLU A 289 11.27 9.62 37.43
C GLU A 289 12.55 9.17 36.70
N THR A 290 12.92 7.89 36.78
CA THR A 290 14.08 7.35 36.06
C THR A 290 13.70 6.68 34.72
N LEU A 291 12.41 6.54 34.44
CA LEU A 291 11.86 6.29 33.09
C LEU A 291 11.47 7.60 32.38
N GLU A 292 11.90 8.76 32.88
CA GLU A 292 12.12 9.89 32.01
C GLU A 292 13.17 9.44 30.98
N LEU A 293 12.62 8.80 29.95
CA LEU A 293 13.04 8.94 28.58
C LEU A 293 14.57 9.07 28.50
N ALA A 294 15.29 7.95 28.51
CA ALA A 294 16.32 7.86 27.50
C ALA A 294 15.58 8.28 26.21
N GLU A 295 15.70 9.54 25.82
CA GLU A 295 15.29 10.01 24.53
C GLU A 295 15.84 8.96 23.58
N HIS A 296 14.95 8.23 22.91
CA HIS A 296 15.40 7.35 21.83
C HIS A 296 16.29 8.24 20.98
N PRO A 297 17.55 7.90 20.72
CA PRO A 297 18.42 8.76 19.95
C PRO A 297 17.62 9.13 18.71
N GLN A 298 17.21 10.41 18.63
CA GLN A 298 16.44 10.88 17.50
C GLN A 298 17.33 10.59 16.31
N ALA A 299 16.94 9.66 15.48
CA ALA A 299 17.69 9.38 14.27
C ALA A 299 17.88 10.73 13.59
N ASN A 300 19.14 11.13 13.30
CA ASN A 300 19.41 12.36 12.60
C ASN A 300 18.77 12.25 11.22
N LEU A 301 17.53 12.76 11.12
CA LEU A 301 16.78 12.73 9.87
C LEU A 301 17.43 13.70 8.89
N PRO A 302 17.52 13.34 7.61
CA PRO A 302 17.95 14.25 6.56
C PRO A 302 17.09 15.50 6.51
N ASP A 303 17.70 16.64 6.13
CA ASP A 303 16.96 17.88 5.89
C ASP A 303 16.07 17.73 4.64
N THR A 304 14.78 17.97 4.80
CA THR A 304 13.77 17.88 3.74
C THR A 304 13.38 19.24 3.15
N SER A 305 13.99 20.33 3.57
CA SER A 305 13.67 21.68 3.11
C SER A 305 14.37 22.07 1.80
N GLN A 306 15.40 21.33 1.41
CA GLN A 306 16.29 21.67 0.31
C GLN A 306 15.79 21.14 -1.05
N HIS A 307 16.26 21.80 -2.14
CA HIS A 307 16.18 21.22 -3.47
C HIS A 307 17.41 20.33 -3.69
N VAL A 308 17.15 19.08 -4.01
CA VAL A 308 18.19 18.07 -4.25
C VAL A 308 17.98 17.40 -5.60
N GLU A 309 19.07 16.92 -6.19
CA GLU A 309 19.01 16.25 -7.50
C GLU A 309 19.82 14.95 -7.49
N ILE A 310 19.46 14.04 -8.39
CA ILE A 310 20.14 12.76 -8.57
C ILE A 310 20.05 12.30 -10.02
N ASP A 311 21.15 11.78 -10.55
CA ASP A 311 21.16 11.12 -11.85
C ASP A 311 20.82 9.63 -11.70
N VAL A 312 19.87 9.17 -12.50
CA VAL A 312 19.49 7.76 -12.62
C VAL A 312 19.71 7.26 -14.02
N SER A 313 20.19 6.04 -14.18
CA SER A 313 20.48 5.43 -15.48
C SER A 313 20.37 3.92 -15.42
N GLY A 314 20.45 3.24 -16.56
CA GLY A 314 20.37 1.80 -16.67
C GLY A 314 18.92 1.32 -16.79
N VAL A 315 18.63 0.11 -16.31
CA VAL A 315 17.25 -0.40 -16.27
C VAL A 315 16.58 0.15 -15.00
N VAL A 316 15.69 1.14 -15.17
CA VAL A 316 15.09 1.89 -14.08
C VAL A 316 13.69 1.37 -13.77
N TYR A 317 13.51 0.89 -12.57
CA TYR A 317 12.23 0.47 -12.00
C TYR A 317 11.71 1.58 -11.09
N VAL A 318 10.43 1.94 -11.24
CA VAL A 318 9.83 3.01 -10.43
C VAL A 318 8.60 2.49 -9.70
N SER A 319 8.42 2.93 -8.47
CA SER A 319 7.17 2.75 -7.72
C SER A 319 6.82 4.02 -6.95
N VAL A 320 5.53 4.35 -6.89
CA VAL A 320 5.00 5.53 -6.19
C VAL A 320 3.94 5.08 -5.20
N PHE A 321 4.14 5.33 -3.90
CA PHE A 321 3.21 4.87 -2.88
C PHE A 321 3.38 5.61 -1.54
N ASN A 322 2.34 5.50 -0.68
CA ASN A 322 2.45 5.88 0.72
C ASN A 322 3.09 4.73 1.52
N PRO A 323 4.25 4.92 2.18
CA PRO A 323 4.92 3.87 2.95
C PRO A 323 4.14 3.41 4.19
N ASP A 324 3.28 4.27 4.77
CA ASP A 324 2.46 3.93 5.94
C ASP A 324 1.26 3.04 5.58
N ASP A 325 0.92 2.95 4.29
CA ASP A 325 -0.13 2.07 3.82
C ASP A 325 0.40 0.63 3.67
N GLY A 326 0.23 -0.19 4.68
CA GLY A 326 0.73 -1.56 4.75
C GLY A 326 0.29 -2.48 3.60
N ARG A 327 -0.80 -2.09 2.85
CA ARG A 327 -1.21 -2.83 1.66
C ARG A 327 -0.25 -2.66 0.48
N LYS A 328 0.58 -1.60 0.46
CA LYS A 328 1.57 -1.34 -0.61
C LYS A 328 2.72 -2.35 -0.63
N ASN A 329 2.95 -3.06 0.48
CA ASN A 329 3.84 -4.21 0.55
C ASN A 329 5.27 -3.92 0.05
N TRP A 330 5.76 -2.71 0.36
CA TRP A 330 7.01 -2.17 -0.18
C TRP A 330 8.25 -2.96 0.28
N HIS A 331 8.20 -3.65 1.42
CA HIS A 331 9.26 -4.55 1.86
C HIS A 331 9.51 -5.67 0.84
N HIS A 332 8.44 -6.31 0.36
CA HIS A 332 8.57 -7.34 -0.67
C HIS A 332 9.09 -6.76 -1.99
N LEU A 333 8.68 -5.54 -2.33
CA LEU A 333 9.13 -4.84 -3.53
C LEU A 333 10.65 -4.64 -3.50
N ILE A 334 11.19 -4.09 -2.40
CA ILE A 334 12.64 -3.86 -2.22
C ILE A 334 13.40 -5.18 -2.10
N THR A 335 12.94 -6.10 -1.26
CA THR A 335 13.65 -7.37 -1.04
C THR A 335 13.73 -8.20 -2.30
N ALA A 336 12.66 -8.30 -3.08
CA ALA A 336 12.64 -9.05 -4.34
C ALA A 336 13.57 -8.41 -5.39
N PHE A 337 13.63 -7.08 -5.47
CA PHE A 337 14.55 -6.35 -6.33
C PHE A 337 16.01 -6.63 -5.96
N CYS A 338 16.39 -6.42 -4.70
CA CYS A 338 17.75 -6.61 -4.23
C CYS A 338 18.21 -8.07 -4.33
N TRP A 339 17.31 -9.04 -4.18
CA TRP A 339 17.64 -10.46 -4.37
C TRP A 339 17.72 -10.90 -5.83
N GLY A 340 16.78 -10.43 -6.67
CA GLY A 340 16.72 -10.81 -8.08
C GLY A 340 17.83 -10.17 -8.92
N LEU A 341 18.20 -8.92 -8.58
CA LEU A 341 19.15 -8.12 -9.35
C LEU A 341 20.40 -7.73 -8.54
N ARG A 342 20.77 -8.56 -7.56
CA ARG A 342 21.86 -8.28 -6.60
C ARG A 342 23.15 -7.82 -7.26
N ASP A 343 23.55 -8.48 -8.35
CA ASP A 343 24.82 -8.23 -9.04
C ASP A 343 24.68 -7.31 -10.27
N ALA A 344 23.50 -6.78 -10.51
CA ALA A 344 23.21 -5.93 -11.67
C ALA A 344 23.47 -4.45 -11.32
N ALA A 345 24.71 -4.00 -11.49
CA ALA A 345 25.12 -2.63 -11.14
C ALA A 345 24.40 -1.53 -11.95
N ASP A 346 23.80 -1.85 -13.08
CA ASP A 346 23.02 -0.94 -13.93
C ASP A 346 21.49 -1.11 -13.77
N ALA A 347 21.04 -1.81 -12.72
CA ALA A 347 19.64 -1.85 -12.30
C ALA A 347 19.40 -0.83 -11.18
N THR A 348 18.43 0.05 -11.35
CA THR A 348 18.08 1.08 -10.37
C THR A 348 16.60 0.97 -10.00
N LEU A 349 16.29 0.90 -8.70
CA LEU A 349 14.93 1.00 -8.16
C LEU A 349 14.73 2.39 -7.58
N VAL A 350 13.79 3.14 -8.11
CA VAL A 350 13.40 4.47 -7.63
C VAL A 350 12.04 4.38 -6.93
N LEU A 351 12.01 4.73 -5.66
CA LEU A 351 10.81 4.74 -4.83
C LEU A 351 10.42 6.17 -4.49
N LYS A 352 9.30 6.65 -5.03
CA LYS A 352 8.73 7.94 -4.66
C LYS A 352 7.74 7.74 -3.51
N MET A 353 8.10 8.23 -2.33
CA MET A 353 7.28 8.16 -1.12
C MET A 353 6.25 9.30 -1.09
N THR A 354 4.96 8.97 -0.93
CA THR A 354 3.87 9.94 -0.81
C THR A 354 3.49 10.13 0.66
N GLN A 355 4.45 10.64 1.42
CA GLN A 355 4.34 10.91 2.86
C GLN A 355 5.10 12.19 3.20
N ASN A 356 4.56 13.01 4.12
CA ASN A 356 5.20 14.25 4.57
C ASN A 356 6.21 14.02 5.69
N ASP A 357 5.96 13.02 6.55
CA ASP A 357 6.82 12.71 7.68
C ASP A 357 7.80 11.56 7.34
N LEU A 358 9.07 11.92 7.17
CA LEU A 358 10.14 10.97 6.90
C LEU A 358 10.36 10.00 8.07
N SER A 359 10.11 10.44 9.31
CA SER A 359 10.40 9.65 10.51
C SER A 359 9.59 8.36 10.58
N THR A 360 8.40 8.32 9.98
CA THR A 360 7.48 7.18 10.05
C THR A 360 8.06 5.89 9.44
N TYR A 361 8.90 6.00 8.43
CA TYR A 361 9.45 4.84 7.71
C TYR A 361 10.97 4.83 7.55
N TYR A 362 11.67 5.93 7.88
CA TYR A 362 13.11 6.09 7.62
C TYR A 362 13.95 4.98 8.27
N VAL A 363 13.77 4.76 9.57
CA VAL A 363 14.55 3.76 10.33
C VAL A 363 14.29 2.35 9.79
N GLU A 364 13.04 2.02 9.51
CA GLU A 364 12.65 0.72 8.95
C GLU A 364 13.27 0.49 7.58
N LEU A 365 13.25 1.51 6.72
CA LEU A 365 13.83 1.47 5.39
C LEU A 365 15.35 1.25 5.43
N ILE A 366 16.08 2.05 6.23
CA ILE A 366 17.52 1.94 6.35
C ILE A 366 17.91 0.58 6.94
N THR A 367 17.17 0.12 7.94
CA THR A 367 17.37 -1.21 8.53
C THR A 367 17.17 -2.31 7.50
N LEU A 368 16.10 -2.23 6.69
CA LEU A 368 15.82 -3.20 5.62
C LEU A 368 16.95 -3.22 4.59
N LEU A 369 17.39 -2.07 4.09
CA LEU A 369 18.49 -1.98 3.13
C LEU A 369 19.80 -2.56 3.71
N SER A 370 20.07 -2.29 4.99
CA SER A 370 21.25 -2.82 5.69
C SER A 370 21.24 -4.34 5.76
N GLN A 371 20.11 -4.93 6.09
CA GLN A 371 19.95 -6.38 6.16
C GLN A 371 20.09 -7.08 4.80
N LEU A 372 19.85 -6.36 3.69
CA LEU A 372 19.99 -6.88 2.33
C LEU A 372 21.42 -6.80 1.79
N SER A 373 22.24 -5.94 2.37
CA SER A 373 23.64 -5.70 1.95
C SER A 373 24.51 -7.00 2.09
N PRO A 374 25.54 -7.19 1.23
CA PRO A 374 25.93 -6.34 0.11
C PRO A 374 25.12 -6.62 -1.18
N PHE A 375 24.88 -5.59 -1.96
CA PHE A 375 24.30 -5.69 -3.30
C PHE A 375 24.87 -4.60 -4.23
N SER A 376 24.95 -4.88 -5.55
CA SER A 376 25.50 -3.95 -6.56
C SER A 376 24.43 -3.13 -7.27
N CYS A 377 23.17 -3.60 -7.26
CA CYS A 377 22.05 -2.81 -7.78
C CYS A 377 21.83 -1.54 -6.94
N ARG A 378 21.08 -0.59 -7.48
CA ARG A 378 20.89 0.72 -6.83
C ARG A 378 19.47 0.89 -6.35
N VAL A 379 19.28 1.36 -5.12
CA VAL A 379 17.98 1.77 -4.57
C VAL A 379 18.03 3.26 -4.25
N VAL A 380 17.09 4.02 -4.83
CA VAL A 380 16.96 5.45 -4.66
C VAL A 380 15.57 5.76 -4.10
N ILE A 381 15.50 6.50 -3.02
CA ILE A 381 14.25 6.93 -2.41
C ILE A 381 14.11 8.43 -2.56
N LEU A 382 12.97 8.86 -3.10
CA LEU A 382 12.60 10.25 -3.26
C LEU A 382 11.53 10.59 -2.21
N HIS A 383 11.88 11.39 -1.21
CA HIS A 383 10.97 11.89 -0.19
C HIS A 383 10.78 13.40 -0.35
N GLY A 384 9.55 13.82 -0.56
CA GLY A 384 9.18 15.22 -0.76
C GLY A 384 8.10 15.38 -1.83
N TYR A 385 7.76 16.61 -2.13
CA TYR A 385 6.76 16.92 -3.15
C TYR A 385 7.42 17.05 -4.53
N LEU A 386 6.83 16.44 -5.55
CA LEU A 386 7.23 16.60 -6.95
C LEU A 386 6.25 17.53 -7.67
N GLN A 387 6.77 18.47 -8.44
CA GLN A 387 6.00 19.26 -9.38
C GLN A 387 5.66 18.45 -10.64
N ASP A 388 4.79 18.98 -11.50
CA ASP A 388 4.34 18.25 -12.70
C ASP A 388 5.49 17.95 -13.66
N ASP A 389 6.43 18.86 -13.83
CA ASP A 389 7.62 18.68 -14.66
C ASP A 389 8.63 17.69 -14.05
N GLU A 390 8.73 17.65 -12.72
CA GLU A 390 9.54 16.67 -11.99
C GLU A 390 8.94 15.26 -12.11
N PHE A 391 7.60 15.15 -12.03
CA PHE A 391 6.91 13.89 -12.32
C PHE A 391 7.05 13.47 -13.78
N ALA A 392 7.00 14.40 -14.73
CA ALA A 392 7.23 14.09 -16.14
C ALA A 392 8.61 13.47 -16.36
N ARG A 393 9.65 14.00 -15.69
CA ARG A 393 11.00 13.39 -15.70
C ARG A 393 11.02 12.01 -15.06
N LEU A 394 10.29 11.80 -13.96
CA LEU A 394 10.19 10.49 -13.31
C LEU A 394 9.51 9.45 -14.22
N TYR A 395 8.41 9.81 -14.90
CA TYR A 395 7.80 8.96 -15.93
C TYR A 395 8.79 8.67 -17.06
N GLY A 396 9.54 9.70 -17.49
CA GLY A 396 10.57 9.60 -18.53
C GLY A 396 11.73 8.69 -18.15
N ALA A 397 12.14 8.72 -16.91
CA ALA A 397 13.26 7.93 -16.40
C ALA A 397 12.96 6.42 -16.33
N ALA A 398 11.69 6.04 -16.17
CA ALA A 398 11.30 4.66 -15.92
C ALA A 398 11.43 3.76 -17.14
N SER A 399 12.06 2.61 -16.98
CA SER A 399 11.92 1.46 -17.89
C SER A 399 10.67 0.65 -17.54
N PHE A 400 10.41 0.41 -16.27
CA PHE A 400 9.26 -0.33 -15.77
C PHE A 400 8.65 0.36 -14.55
N TYR A 401 7.32 0.26 -14.43
CA TYR A 401 6.66 0.56 -13.17
C TYR A 401 6.41 -0.72 -12.38
N VAL A 402 6.61 -0.68 -11.07
CA VAL A 402 6.45 -1.87 -10.20
C VAL A 402 5.38 -1.61 -9.16
N ASN A 403 4.48 -2.58 -9.01
CA ASN A 403 3.49 -2.61 -7.95
C ASN A 403 3.50 -3.99 -7.27
N ALA A 404 3.54 -4.00 -5.94
CA ALA A 404 3.46 -5.22 -5.14
C ALA A 404 2.28 -5.18 -4.15
N SER A 405 1.29 -4.31 -4.40
CA SER A 405 0.17 -4.08 -3.50
C SER A 405 -0.67 -5.33 -3.28
N ARG A 406 -1.18 -5.47 -2.07
CA ARG A 406 -2.09 -6.55 -1.65
C ARG A 406 -3.52 -6.34 -2.15
N CYS A 407 -3.91 -5.10 -2.41
CA CYS A 407 -5.19 -4.70 -2.99
C CYS A 407 -5.12 -3.25 -3.47
N GLU A 408 -5.90 -2.92 -4.50
CA GLU A 408 -6.00 -1.57 -5.06
C GLU A 408 -7.42 -1.26 -5.48
N GLY A 409 -7.89 -0.05 -5.17
CA GLY A 409 -9.17 0.46 -5.61
C GLY A 409 -9.15 0.97 -7.05
N LEU A 410 -7.97 1.39 -7.55
CA LEU A 410 -7.71 1.80 -8.93
C LEU A 410 -6.23 1.69 -9.31
N CYS A 411 -5.31 2.14 -8.46
CA CYS A 411 -3.88 2.28 -8.70
C CYS A 411 -3.53 3.34 -9.76
N LEU A 412 -3.85 4.62 -9.49
CA LEU A 412 -3.57 5.74 -10.39
C LEU A 412 -2.12 5.77 -10.90
N PRO A 413 -1.07 5.69 -10.05
CA PRO A 413 0.31 5.75 -10.55
C PRO A 413 0.64 4.68 -11.59
N LEU A 414 0.13 3.46 -11.43
CA LEU A 414 0.35 2.39 -12.41
C LEU A 414 -0.29 2.73 -13.76
N MET A 415 -1.54 3.23 -13.76
CA MET A 415 -2.22 3.68 -14.98
C MET A 415 -1.50 4.85 -15.64
N GLU A 416 -0.93 5.77 -14.87
CA GLU A 416 -0.14 6.92 -15.34
C GLU A 416 1.13 6.45 -16.07
N PHE A 417 1.90 5.54 -15.47
CA PHE A 417 3.09 4.98 -16.12
C PHE A 417 2.74 4.19 -17.39
N MET A 418 1.68 3.37 -17.36
CA MET A 418 1.20 2.69 -18.57
C MET A 418 0.76 3.67 -19.66
N SER A 419 0.13 4.80 -19.28
CA SER A 419 -0.25 5.88 -20.20
C SER A 419 0.96 6.57 -20.81
N CYS A 420 2.11 6.55 -20.13
CA CYS A 420 3.41 6.98 -20.65
C CYS A 420 4.17 5.87 -21.40
N ALA A 421 3.49 4.80 -21.83
CA ALA A 421 4.08 3.64 -22.48
C ALA A 421 5.18 2.96 -21.66
N ARG A 422 5.00 2.80 -20.35
CA ARG A 422 5.90 2.04 -19.49
C ARG A 422 5.28 0.69 -19.15
N PRO A 423 5.93 -0.44 -19.52
CA PRO A 423 5.49 -1.76 -19.10
C PRO A 423 5.52 -1.91 -17.59
N VAL A 424 4.75 -2.84 -17.05
CA VAL A 424 4.58 -2.99 -15.61
C VAL A 424 5.03 -4.33 -15.07
N ILE A 425 5.41 -4.37 -13.80
CA ILE A 425 5.53 -5.57 -12.99
C ILE A 425 4.46 -5.43 -11.91
N ALA A 426 3.38 -6.20 -11.97
CA ALA A 426 2.27 -6.03 -11.05
C ALA A 426 1.40 -7.29 -10.95
N PRO A 427 0.69 -7.50 -9.82
CA PRO A 427 -0.35 -8.51 -9.77
C PRO A 427 -1.58 -8.07 -10.60
N ASN A 428 -2.32 -9.04 -11.14
CA ASN A 428 -3.55 -8.82 -11.90
C ASN A 428 -4.79 -9.15 -11.06
N HIS A 429 -4.91 -8.54 -9.90
CA HIS A 429 -6.05 -8.71 -9.00
C HIS A 429 -6.68 -7.36 -8.63
N THR A 430 -7.84 -7.41 -7.96
CA THR A 430 -8.64 -6.24 -7.57
C THR A 430 -8.87 -5.30 -8.76
N ALA A 431 -8.76 -3.99 -8.62
CA ALA A 431 -8.95 -3.06 -9.74
C ALA A 431 -7.95 -3.27 -10.88
N MET A 432 -6.75 -3.75 -10.61
CA MET A 432 -5.70 -3.95 -11.60
C MET A 432 -6.06 -5.06 -12.61
N ALA A 433 -6.92 -6.01 -12.25
CA ALA A 433 -7.41 -7.05 -13.16
C ALA A 433 -8.17 -6.50 -14.37
N ASP A 434 -8.70 -5.30 -14.31
CA ASP A 434 -9.45 -4.68 -15.41
C ASP A 434 -8.55 -4.27 -16.58
N TYR A 435 -7.25 -4.04 -16.33
CA TYR A 435 -6.36 -3.48 -17.35
C TYR A 435 -4.95 -4.11 -17.42
N ILE A 436 -4.60 -5.08 -16.55
CA ILE A 436 -3.30 -5.76 -16.57
C ILE A 436 -3.45 -7.19 -17.06
N ASP A 437 -2.60 -7.55 -18.04
CA ASP A 437 -2.35 -8.92 -18.50
C ASP A 437 -0.89 -9.07 -18.98
N GLU A 438 -0.50 -10.24 -19.43
CA GLU A 438 0.86 -10.58 -19.86
C GLU A 438 1.33 -9.78 -21.10
N ARG A 439 0.42 -9.13 -21.83
CA ARG A 439 0.77 -8.30 -22.99
C ARG A 439 1.33 -6.95 -22.56
N VAL A 440 0.95 -6.45 -21.39
CA VAL A 440 1.32 -5.12 -20.89
C VAL A 440 2.39 -5.15 -19.80
N GLY A 441 2.73 -6.35 -19.28
CA GLY A 441 3.72 -6.46 -18.23
C GLY A 441 3.97 -7.87 -17.72
N PHE A 442 4.75 -7.96 -16.66
CA PHE A 442 5.06 -9.21 -15.97
C PHE A 442 4.11 -9.38 -14.78
N ILE A 443 3.34 -10.46 -14.80
CA ILE A 443 2.32 -10.72 -13.79
C ILE A 443 2.93 -11.33 -12.54
N VAL A 444 2.69 -10.68 -11.41
CA VAL A 444 3.03 -11.20 -10.08
C VAL A 444 1.89 -12.08 -9.59
N LYS A 445 2.15 -13.37 -9.37
CA LYS A 445 1.16 -14.30 -8.81
C LYS A 445 0.74 -13.86 -7.41
N SER A 446 -0.49 -14.19 -7.04
CA SER A 446 -1.03 -13.87 -5.72
C SER A 446 -2.06 -14.90 -5.26
N SER A 447 -2.30 -14.95 -3.95
CA SER A 447 -3.32 -15.78 -3.30
C SER A 447 -4.21 -14.92 -2.41
N HIS A 448 -5.44 -15.36 -2.15
CA HIS A 448 -6.32 -14.67 -1.20
C HIS A 448 -5.82 -14.81 0.24
N GLU A 449 -6.01 -13.77 1.03
CA GLU A 449 -5.83 -13.79 2.49
C GLU A 449 -6.95 -13.00 3.18
N PRO A 450 -7.45 -13.46 4.35
CA PRO A 450 -8.40 -12.70 5.15
C PRO A 450 -7.78 -11.37 5.63
N THR A 451 -8.62 -10.34 5.69
CA THR A 451 -8.20 -9.04 6.20
C THR A 451 -9.36 -8.30 6.87
N ILE A 452 -9.06 -7.17 7.46
CA ILE A 452 -9.96 -6.30 8.21
C ILE A 452 -10.31 -5.11 7.30
N TRP A 453 -11.55 -4.60 7.36
CA TRP A 453 -11.84 -3.31 6.77
C TRP A 453 -11.06 -2.21 7.50
N PRO A 454 -10.49 -1.22 6.80
CA PRO A 454 -9.58 -0.23 7.41
C PRO A 454 -10.20 0.53 8.59
N GLU A 455 -11.47 0.87 8.52
CA GLU A 455 -12.17 1.66 9.53
C GLU A 455 -12.86 0.82 10.61
N ASP A 456 -12.79 -0.51 10.53
CA ASP A 456 -13.44 -1.39 11.52
C ASP A 456 -12.64 -1.45 12.83
N ALA A 457 -13.00 -0.62 13.79
CA ALA A 457 -12.39 -0.57 15.13
C ALA A 457 -12.52 -1.89 15.91
N ARG A 458 -13.42 -2.80 15.51
CA ARG A 458 -13.59 -4.13 16.13
C ARG A 458 -12.50 -5.11 15.72
N ILE A 459 -11.69 -4.79 14.69
CA ILE A 459 -10.59 -5.61 14.16
C ILE A 459 -11.09 -7.02 13.73
N LEU A 460 -12.25 -7.08 13.08
CA LEU A 460 -12.84 -8.33 12.63
C LEU A 460 -12.42 -8.66 11.19
N TYR A 461 -12.02 -9.92 10.96
CA TYR A 461 -11.68 -10.42 9.62
C TYR A 461 -12.96 -10.66 8.80
N ARG A 462 -13.44 -9.62 8.11
CA ARG A 462 -14.71 -9.61 7.37
C ARG A 462 -14.55 -9.59 5.87
N THR A 463 -13.34 -9.43 5.37
CA THR A 463 -13.09 -9.28 3.94
C THR A 463 -11.82 -10.03 3.51
N LEU A 464 -11.59 -10.08 2.21
CA LEU A 464 -10.40 -10.67 1.62
C LEU A 464 -9.61 -9.58 0.88
N ARG A 465 -8.29 -9.78 0.87
CA ARG A 465 -7.34 -9.11 -0.03
C ARG A 465 -6.43 -10.16 -0.66
N HIS A 466 -5.43 -9.74 -1.38
CA HIS A 466 -4.46 -10.65 -2.00
C HIS A 466 -3.10 -10.57 -1.31
N ARG A 467 -2.39 -11.69 -1.33
CA ARG A 467 -0.99 -11.78 -0.91
C ARG A 467 -0.15 -12.04 -2.15
N PRO A 468 0.60 -11.05 -2.67
CA PRO A 468 1.52 -11.25 -3.77
C PRO A 468 2.63 -12.24 -3.39
N ASP A 469 2.96 -13.12 -4.35
CA ASP A 469 4.04 -14.11 -4.19
C ASP A 469 5.40 -13.46 -4.40
N TRP A 470 6.23 -13.50 -3.39
CA TRP A 470 7.56 -12.89 -3.40
C TRP A 470 8.48 -13.52 -4.47
N GLY A 471 8.45 -14.85 -4.62
CA GLY A 471 9.25 -15.56 -5.62
C GLY A 471 8.85 -15.17 -7.05
N SER A 472 7.54 -15.02 -7.30
CA SER A 472 7.02 -14.52 -8.56
C SER A 472 7.47 -13.08 -8.85
N LEU A 473 7.44 -12.19 -7.85
CA LEU A 473 7.91 -10.81 -7.98
C LEU A 473 9.42 -10.76 -8.30
N LYS A 474 10.24 -11.56 -7.59
CA LYS A 474 11.67 -11.71 -7.87
C LYS A 474 11.91 -12.17 -9.31
N THR A 475 11.20 -13.21 -9.75
CA THR A 475 11.31 -13.74 -11.12
C THR A 475 10.89 -12.69 -12.16
N ALA A 476 9.87 -11.89 -11.88
CA ALA A 476 9.45 -10.81 -12.78
C ALA A 476 10.54 -9.72 -12.93
N TYR A 477 11.25 -9.37 -11.87
CA TYR A 477 12.43 -8.49 -11.97
C TYR A 477 13.53 -9.09 -12.84
N GLU A 478 13.88 -10.36 -12.64
CA GLU A 478 14.92 -11.05 -13.43
C GLU A 478 14.56 -11.11 -14.92
N GLN A 479 13.30 -11.45 -15.23
CA GLN A 479 12.80 -11.57 -16.62
C GLN A 479 12.72 -10.20 -17.30
N SER A 480 12.23 -9.16 -16.61
CA SER A 480 12.13 -7.80 -17.16
C SER A 480 13.52 -7.19 -17.42
N TYR A 481 14.48 -7.41 -16.52
CA TYR A 481 15.85 -7.00 -16.71
C TYR A 481 16.48 -7.70 -17.94
N ALA A 482 16.30 -9.01 -18.04
CA ALA A 482 16.78 -9.78 -19.18
C ALA A 482 16.13 -9.32 -20.51
N MET A 483 14.84 -8.97 -20.50
CA MET A 483 14.14 -8.41 -21.64
C MET A 483 14.75 -7.06 -22.02
N ALA A 484 14.90 -6.13 -21.10
CA ALA A 484 15.47 -4.81 -21.35
C ALA A 484 16.88 -4.87 -21.96
N LYS A 485 17.70 -5.81 -21.49
CA LYS A 485 19.10 -5.98 -21.95
C LYS A 485 19.26 -6.75 -23.24
N LYS A 486 18.40 -7.73 -23.52
CA LYS A 486 18.63 -8.71 -24.60
C LYS A 486 17.55 -8.71 -25.66
N ARG A 487 16.38 -8.14 -25.40
CA ARG A 487 15.21 -8.19 -26.29
C ARG A 487 14.48 -6.83 -26.33
N PRO A 488 15.15 -5.75 -26.81
CA PRO A 488 14.58 -4.40 -26.83
C PRO A 488 13.31 -4.29 -27.67
N GLU A 489 13.15 -5.12 -28.71
CA GLU A 489 11.94 -5.17 -29.55
C GLU A 489 10.74 -5.70 -28.77
N ASP A 490 10.91 -6.76 -27.95
CA ASP A 490 9.85 -7.27 -27.08
C ASP A 490 9.44 -6.23 -26.04
N TYR A 491 10.42 -5.49 -25.51
CA TYR A 491 10.13 -4.37 -24.61
C TYR A 491 9.27 -3.32 -25.30
N GLN A 492 9.61 -2.89 -26.51
CA GLN A 492 8.85 -1.89 -27.26
C GLN A 492 7.44 -2.37 -27.60
N ALA A 493 7.28 -3.64 -27.94
CA ALA A 493 5.96 -4.24 -28.18
C ALA A 493 5.10 -4.19 -26.90
N MET A 494 5.67 -4.54 -25.74
CA MET A 494 4.99 -4.51 -24.45
C MET A 494 4.66 -3.05 -24.03
N ALA A 495 5.57 -2.11 -24.23
CA ALA A 495 5.37 -0.68 -23.96
C ALA A 495 4.23 -0.09 -24.80
N SER A 496 4.21 -0.42 -26.10
CA SER A 496 3.13 -0.03 -27.01
C SER A 496 1.78 -0.62 -26.59
N ALA A 497 1.77 -1.89 -26.20
CA ALA A 497 0.57 -2.57 -25.72
C ALA A 497 0.04 -1.94 -24.41
N ALA A 498 0.92 -1.53 -23.49
CA ALA A 498 0.55 -0.84 -22.27
C ALA A 498 -0.14 0.50 -22.55
N ASN A 499 0.45 1.32 -23.45
CA ASN A 499 -0.16 2.58 -23.87
C ASN A 499 -1.50 2.38 -24.57
N GLN A 500 -1.58 1.42 -25.53
CA GLN A 500 -2.83 1.12 -26.22
C GLN A 500 -3.92 0.63 -25.27
N ARG A 501 -3.56 -0.20 -24.27
CA ARG A 501 -4.50 -0.63 -23.22
C ARG A 501 -5.07 0.56 -22.47
N MET A 502 -4.27 1.55 -22.07
CA MET A 502 -4.75 2.73 -21.38
C MET A 502 -5.63 3.61 -22.28
N ARG A 503 -5.26 3.76 -23.55
CA ARG A 503 -6.09 4.47 -24.51
C ARG A 503 -7.48 3.85 -24.64
N ASP A 504 -7.57 2.53 -24.77
CA ASP A 504 -8.84 1.83 -24.92
C ASP A 504 -9.67 1.80 -23.62
N TYR A 505 -8.99 1.76 -22.47
CA TYR A 505 -9.62 1.62 -21.16
C TYR A 505 -10.08 2.95 -20.57
N CYS A 506 -9.23 3.98 -20.57
CA CYS A 506 -9.45 5.22 -19.81
C CYS A 506 -9.16 6.50 -20.59
N SER A 507 -9.23 6.50 -21.94
CA SER A 507 -9.24 7.76 -22.69
C SER A 507 -10.59 8.47 -22.55
N PHE A 508 -10.61 9.75 -22.91
CA PHE A 508 -11.76 10.64 -22.75
C PHE A 508 -13.02 10.10 -23.44
N ALA A 509 -12.94 9.72 -24.71
CA ALA A 509 -14.10 9.36 -25.52
C ALA A 509 -14.91 8.15 -24.97
N PRO A 510 -14.30 6.98 -24.68
CA PRO A 510 -15.04 5.84 -24.11
C PRO A 510 -15.58 6.14 -22.71
N VAL A 511 -14.90 6.95 -21.90
CA VAL A 511 -15.38 7.33 -20.56
C VAL A 511 -16.60 8.26 -20.69
N GLN A 512 -16.51 9.27 -21.55
CA GLN A 512 -17.62 10.19 -21.84
C GLN A 512 -18.86 9.43 -22.33
N GLN A 513 -18.69 8.54 -23.31
CA GLN A 513 -19.79 7.75 -23.87
C GLN A 513 -20.50 6.89 -22.80
N ARG A 514 -19.73 6.16 -21.97
CA ARG A 514 -20.29 5.33 -20.90
C ARG A 514 -21.01 6.17 -19.85
N LEU A 515 -20.45 7.32 -19.49
CA LEU A 515 -21.05 8.23 -18.51
C LEU A 515 -22.34 8.83 -19.05
N ALA A 516 -22.36 9.31 -20.29
CA ALA A 516 -23.55 9.86 -20.94
C ALA A 516 -24.68 8.82 -21.00
N GLN A 517 -24.39 7.59 -21.39
CA GLN A 517 -25.35 6.49 -21.41
C GLN A 517 -25.93 6.20 -20.02
N PHE A 518 -25.09 6.12 -18.99
CA PHE A 518 -25.52 5.85 -17.62
C PHE A 518 -26.40 6.96 -17.04
N LEU A 519 -26.12 8.21 -17.42
CA LEU A 519 -26.90 9.37 -17.01
C LEU A 519 -28.11 9.65 -17.92
N ALA A 520 -28.31 8.85 -18.96
CA ALA A 520 -29.34 9.04 -20.00
C ALA A 520 -29.25 10.43 -20.67
N LEU A 521 -28.02 10.93 -20.90
CA LEU A 521 -27.73 12.20 -21.54
C LEU A 521 -27.43 12.02 -23.04
N PRO A 522 -27.65 13.04 -23.88
CA PRO A 522 -27.16 13.01 -25.26
C PRO A 522 -25.63 12.92 -25.27
N PRO A 523 -25.01 12.28 -26.31
CA PRO A 523 -23.57 12.25 -26.47
C PRO A 523 -23.04 13.68 -26.54
N GLY A 524 -22.00 13.98 -25.76
CA GLY A 524 -21.38 15.31 -25.72
C GLY A 524 -20.68 15.66 -27.04
N ASP A 525 -20.52 16.93 -27.31
CA ASP A 525 -19.83 17.45 -28.49
C ASP A 525 -18.33 17.08 -28.41
N GLN A 526 -17.84 16.30 -29.39
CA GLN A 526 -16.44 15.88 -29.50
C GLN A 526 -15.53 17.01 -30.03
N SER A 527 -16.08 18.17 -30.34
CA SER A 527 -15.35 19.29 -30.97
C SER A 527 -14.63 20.22 -29.99
N THR A 528 -14.76 20.02 -28.67
CA THR A 528 -14.05 20.86 -27.69
C THR A 528 -12.59 20.41 -27.56
N PRO A 529 -11.60 21.24 -27.97
CA PRO A 529 -10.19 20.84 -27.83
C PRO A 529 -9.81 20.80 -26.35
N LEU A 530 -9.18 19.71 -25.94
CA LEU A 530 -8.61 19.49 -24.59
C LEU A 530 -7.49 20.46 -24.20
N ALA A 531 -7.15 21.44 -25.08
CA ALA A 531 -5.95 22.27 -24.99
C ALA A 531 -5.92 23.31 -23.87
N ALA A 532 -6.98 23.49 -23.08
CA ALA A 532 -7.05 24.60 -22.11
C ALA A 532 -7.03 24.21 -20.62
N ALA A 533 -6.97 22.91 -20.27
CA ALA A 533 -7.05 22.47 -18.87
C ALA A 533 -5.74 21.87 -18.31
N VAL A 534 -4.62 22.04 -19.00
CA VAL A 534 -3.28 21.70 -18.48
C VAL A 534 -2.73 22.88 -17.69
N GLY A 535 -3.42 23.20 -16.61
CA GLY A 535 -2.94 24.11 -15.58
C GLY A 535 -2.53 23.28 -14.37
N THR A 536 -1.24 23.01 -14.32
CA THR A 536 -0.41 22.77 -13.14
C THR A 536 -1.11 22.38 -11.83
N THR A 537 -1.08 21.11 -11.46
CA THR A 537 -0.74 20.66 -10.11
C THR A 537 -0.60 19.12 -10.07
N ALA A 538 0.60 18.68 -9.77
CA ALA A 538 0.98 17.26 -9.70
C ALA A 538 0.53 16.57 -8.41
N CYS A 539 0.45 15.27 -8.50
CA CYS A 539 0.32 14.36 -7.36
C CYS A 539 1.55 14.32 -6.47
#